data_6c4d10881eca69aa4180ab3f4b03fd58
#
_entry.id   6c4d10881eca69aa4180ab3f4b03fd58
#
_cell.length_a   1.000
_cell.length_b   1.000
_cell.length_c   1.000
_cell.angle_alpha   90.00
_cell.angle_beta   90.00
_cell.angle_gamma   90.00
#
_symmetry.space_group_name_H-M   'P 1'
#
loop_
_entity.id
_entity.type
_entity.pdbx_description
1 polymer ?
#
loop_
_entity_poly.entity_id
_entity_poly.type
_entity_poly.pdbx_seq_one_letter_code
_entity_poly.pdbx_strand_id
1 'polypeptide(L)'
;GVFNGEFYSAPKTFESMIMLYNKTLFEEKGWSVPTTLAEYEDVANKIKAAGMNVFAYGSTGWQPTHEHLVGMYLNSYAGPNNVYKALIGEKDWTDPEFVGAIELLRKHMVDDGYWSGSLENYYALGWDDFHAMFASRGAAMMTIGTWTFGATAAGFADSSDEWDWAPFPVLRDGGADPAYLLALGTTMSINASSANPDAAA
;
A
#
# COMPACT_ATOMS: atom_id res chain seq x y z
N GLY A 1 4.42 22.23 -0.79
CA GLY A 1 3.94 23.13 -0.28
C GLY A 1 3.73 24.60 -0.62
N VAL A 2 3.07 24.90 -1.74
CA VAL A 2 2.67 26.28 -2.08
C VAL A 2 1.19 26.47 -1.74
N PHE A 3 0.85 27.54 -1.02
CA PHE A 3 -0.50 27.95 -0.71
C PHE A 3 -0.65 29.47 -0.91
N ASN A 4 -1.66 29.90 -1.66
CA ASN A 4 -1.87 31.33 -2.02
C ASN A 4 -0.64 32.00 -2.64
N GLY A 5 0.17 31.27 -3.39
CA GLY A 5 1.39 31.78 -4.02
C GLY A 5 2.63 31.82 -3.12
N GLU A 6 2.48 31.51 -1.84
CA GLU A 6 3.56 31.45 -0.85
C GLU A 6 4.05 30.03 -0.64
N PHE A 7 5.34 29.88 -0.37
CA PHE A 7 6.01 28.60 -0.16
C PHE A 7 6.10 28.26 1.31
N TYR A 8 5.41 27.19 1.76
CA TYR A 8 5.32 26.80 3.16
C TYR A 8 6.09 25.54 3.51
N SER A 9 6.38 24.67 2.56
CA SER A 9 7.13 23.44 2.82
C SER A 9 7.86 22.95 1.58
N ALA A 10 9.03 22.37 1.78
CA ALA A 10 9.81 21.67 0.78
C ALA A 10 9.57 20.16 0.84
N PRO A 11 9.30 19.47 -0.28
CA PRO A 11 9.26 18.02 -0.29
C PRO A 11 10.66 17.46 -0.06
N LYS A 12 10.76 16.43 0.81
CA LYS A 12 12.01 15.71 1.07
C LYS A 12 12.07 14.41 0.27
N THR A 13 10.94 13.70 0.16
CA THR A 13 10.87 12.40 -0.49
C THR A 13 9.78 12.39 -1.56
N PHE A 14 9.99 11.55 -2.57
CA PHE A 14 9.02 11.23 -3.59
C PHE A 14 8.74 9.72 -3.48
N GLU A 15 7.52 9.36 -3.25
CA GLU A 15 7.14 8.02 -2.83
C GLU A 15 5.97 7.48 -3.67
N SER A 16 5.81 6.18 -3.70
CA SER A 16 4.65 5.52 -4.30
C SER A 16 4.18 4.38 -3.43
N MET A 17 2.87 4.19 -3.36
CA MET A 17 2.28 2.96 -2.87
C MET A 17 2.45 1.87 -3.91
N ILE A 18 2.87 0.70 -3.47
CA ILE A 18 3.22 -0.45 -4.31
C ILE A 18 2.77 -1.76 -3.69
N MET A 19 2.80 -2.80 -4.51
CA MET A 19 2.70 -4.19 -4.07
C MET A 19 4.06 -4.86 -4.26
N LEU A 20 4.73 -5.20 -3.17
CA LEU A 20 5.92 -6.06 -3.18
C LEU A 20 5.50 -7.51 -3.25
N TYR A 21 6.29 -8.34 -3.93
CA TYR A 21 6.08 -9.78 -3.98
C TYR A 21 7.41 -10.55 -3.93
N ASN A 22 7.41 -11.75 -3.36
CA ASN A 22 8.55 -12.64 -3.42
C ASN A 22 8.63 -13.25 -4.82
N LYS A 23 9.53 -12.72 -5.64
CA LYS A 23 9.69 -13.08 -7.05
C LYS A 23 10.04 -14.57 -7.22
N THR A 24 11.01 -15.05 -6.44
CA THR A 24 11.42 -16.45 -6.48
C THR A 24 10.26 -17.39 -6.17
N LEU A 25 9.47 -17.06 -5.14
CA LEU A 25 8.29 -17.84 -4.77
C LEU A 25 7.22 -17.84 -5.88
N PHE A 26 6.98 -16.70 -6.52
CA PHE A 26 6.04 -16.59 -7.63
C PHE A 26 6.47 -17.46 -8.81
N GLU A 27 7.76 -17.44 -9.17
CA GLU A 27 8.35 -18.29 -10.22
C GLU A 27 8.24 -19.78 -9.87
N GLU A 28 8.60 -20.18 -8.65
CA GLU A 28 8.52 -21.56 -8.16
C GLU A 28 7.09 -22.13 -8.21
N LYS A 29 6.09 -21.29 -7.92
CA LYS A 29 4.68 -21.68 -7.86
C LYS A 29 3.95 -21.50 -9.19
N GLY A 30 4.58 -20.86 -10.17
CA GLY A 30 3.94 -20.50 -11.44
C GLY A 30 2.82 -19.48 -11.27
N TRP A 31 2.95 -18.58 -10.29
CA TRP A 31 2.01 -17.49 -10.08
C TRP A 31 2.38 -16.27 -10.92
N SER A 32 1.37 -15.52 -11.33
CA SER A 32 1.54 -14.27 -12.05
C SER A 32 1.21 -13.08 -11.15
N VAL A 33 1.92 -11.97 -11.35
CA VAL A 33 1.61 -10.71 -10.67
C VAL A 33 0.27 -10.20 -11.19
N PRO A 34 -0.73 -9.97 -10.30
CA PRO A 34 -2.07 -9.60 -10.72
C PRO A 34 -2.14 -8.16 -11.22
N THR A 35 -2.94 -7.93 -12.25
CA THR A 35 -3.24 -6.60 -12.81
C THR A 35 -4.72 -6.24 -12.71
N THR A 36 -5.58 -7.24 -12.54
CA THR A 36 -7.04 -7.10 -12.43
C THR A 36 -7.54 -7.67 -11.10
N LEU A 37 -8.77 -7.32 -10.71
CA LEU A 37 -9.42 -7.88 -9.52
C LEU A 37 -9.50 -9.42 -9.57
N ALA A 38 -9.90 -9.98 -10.74
CA ALA A 38 -10.03 -11.41 -10.88
C ALA A 38 -8.69 -12.14 -10.71
N GLU A 39 -7.61 -11.62 -11.29
CA GLU A 39 -6.26 -12.16 -11.12
C GLU A 39 -5.77 -12.00 -9.67
N TYR A 40 -6.13 -10.90 -9.02
CA TYR A 40 -5.77 -10.62 -7.63
C TYR A 40 -6.44 -11.63 -6.67
N GLU A 41 -7.74 -11.85 -6.80
CA GLU A 41 -8.46 -12.85 -6.00
C GLU A 41 -7.99 -14.28 -6.32
N ASP A 42 -7.67 -14.61 -7.57
CA ASP A 42 -7.14 -15.92 -7.97
C ASP A 42 -5.78 -16.20 -7.33
N VAL A 43 -4.83 -15.28 -7.45
CA VAL A 43 -3.49 -15.46 -6.83
C VAL A 43 -3.59 -15.49 -5.31
N ALA A 44 -4.43 -14.66 -4.70
CA ALA A 44 -4.67 -14.67 -3.25
C ALA A 44 -5.19 -16.04 -2.77
N ASN A 45 -6.14 -16.64 -3.51
CA ASN A 45 -6.65 -17.96 -3.20
C ASN A 45 -5.58 -19.06 -3.36
N LYS A 46 -4.73 -18.98 -4.37
CA LYS A 46 -3.58 -19.90 -4.56
C LYS A 46 -2.57 -19.80 -3.42
N ILE A 47 -2.26 -18.58 -2.97
CA ILE A 47 -1.36 -18.33 -1.85
C ILE A 47 -1.94 -18.95 -0.55
N LYS A 48 -3.22 -18.71 -0.26
CA LYS A 48 -3.91 -19.29 0.90
C LYS A 48 -3.94 -20.82 0.83
N ALA A 49 -4.20 -21.40 -0.35
CA ALA A 49 -4.18 -22.85 -0.56
C ALA A 49 -2.77 -23.46 -0.35
N ALA A 50 -1.72 -22.68 -0.54
CA ALA A 50 -0.35 -23.08 -0.24
C ALA A 50 0.02 -22.90 1.26
N GLY A 51 -0.91 -22.49 2.11
CA GLY A 51 -0.72 -22.34 3.55
C GLY A 51 0.01 -21.06 3.99
N MET A 52 0.04 -20.05 3.12
CA MET A 52 0.72 -18.77 3.39
C MET A 52 -0.29 -17.63 3.54
N ASN A 53 0.11 -16.57 4.21
CA ASN A 53 -0.63 -15.30 4.19
C ASN A 53 -0.48 -14.62 2.82
N VAL A 54 -1.54 -13.94 2.38
CA VAL A 54 -1.50 -13.21 1.10
C VAL A 54 -0.56 -12.03 1.21
N PHE A 55 -0.80 -11.15 2.19
CA PHE A 55 0.04 -10.01 2.48
C PHE A 55 0.60 -10.03 3.89
N ALA A 56 1.87 -9.74 4.01
CA ALA A 56 2.49 -9.29 5.24
C ALA A 56 2.18 -7.81 5.42
N TYR A 57 1.51 -7.45 6.50
CA TYR A 57 1.34 -6.07 6.92
C TYR A 57 0.77 -5.99 8.33
N GLY A 58 1.04 -4.90 9.04
CA GLY A 58 0.58 -4.73 10.40
C GLY A 58 0.32 -3.27 10.77
N SER A 59 -0.38 -3.06 11.89
CA SER A 59 -0.82 -1.74 12.33
C SER A 59 -0.46 -1.42 13.79
N THR A 60 0.44 -2.19 14.40
CA THR A 60 0.96 -1.91 15.74
C THR A 60 2.03 -0.82 15.68
N GLY A 61 1.88 0.21 16.51
CA GLY A 61 2.81 1.33 16.59
C GLY A 61 2.70 2.35 15.45
N TRP A 62 2.15 1.96 14.33
CA TRP A 62 1.86 2.79 13.17
C TRP A 62 0.53 2.34 12.57
N GLN A 63 -0.37 3.24 12.27
CA GLN A 63 -1.74 2.92 11.85
C GLN A 63 -2.02 3.32 10.40
N PRO A 64 -1.46 2.57 9.43
CA PRO A 64 -1.52 2.94 8.01
C PRO A 64 -2.83 2.59 7.31
N THR A 65 -3.79 1.95 7.98
CA THR A 65 -5.00 1.38 7.35
C THR A 65 -5.72 2.38 6.46
N HIS A 66 -6.03 3.56 6.97
CA HIS A 66 -6.78 4.57 6.23
C HIS A 66 -5.92 5.35 5.23
N GLU A 67 -4.64 5.49 5.48
CA GLU A 67 -3.72 6.19 4.58
C GLU A 67 -3.33 5.30 3.40
N HIS A 68 -2.92 4.06 3.67
CA HIS A 68 -2.40 3.15 2.66
C HIS A 68 -3.51 2.27 2.06
N LEU A 69 -4.17 1.44 2.86
CA LEU A 69 -5.11 0.45 2.33
C LEU A 69 -6.36 1.10 1.76
N VAL A 70 -6.96 2.04 2.49
CA VAL A 70 -8.14 2.78 2.01
C VAL A 70 -7.78 3.60 0.77
N GLY A 71 -6.66 4.32 0.80
CA GLY A 71 -6.19 5.12 -0.33
C GLY A 71 -5.93 4.27 -1.58
N MET A 72 -5.30 3.10 -1.44
CA MET A 72 -5.07 2.17 -2.55
C MET A 72 -6.39 1.66 -3.14
N TYR A 73 -7.34 1.22 -2.30
CA TYR A 73 -8.62 0.72 -2.78
C TYR A 73 -9.47 1.80 -3.44
N LEU A 74 -9.55 2.99 -2.88
CA LEU A 74 -10.25 4.12 -3.49
C LEU A 74 -9.69 4.44 -4.88
N ASN A 75 -8.37 4.56 -5.01
CA ASN A 75 -7.76 4.88 -6.29
C ASN A 75 -7.85 3.74 -7.31
N SER A 76 -7.68 2.47 -6.88
CA SER A 76 -7.71 1.32 -7.77
C SER A 76 -9.12 0.88 -8.16
N TYR A 77 -10.15 1.22 -7.38
CA TYR A 77 -11.54 0.91 -7.66
C TYR A 77 -12.30 2.09 -8.28
N ALA A 78 -12.33 3.25 -7.62
CA ALA A 78 -13.05 4.43 -8.11
C ALA A 78 -12.27 5.21 -9.18
N GLY A 79 -10.95 5.07 -9.19
CA GLY A 79 -10.04 5.78 -10.07
C GLY A 79 -9.54 7.11 -9.49
N PRO A 80 -8.29 7.51 -9.79
CA PRO A 80 -7.65 8.69 -9.18
C PRO A 80 -8.38 10.00 -9.50
N ASN A 81 -8.96 10.13 -10.70
CA ASN A 81 -9.72 11.32 -11.06
C ASN A 81 -10.99 11.51 -10.22
N ASN A 82 -11.70 10.40 -9.88
CA ASN A 82 -12.87 10.47 -9.02
C ASN A 82 -12.46 10.78 -7.58
N VAL A 83 -11.38 10.17 -7.09
CA VAL A 83 -10.82 10.50 -5.76
C VAL A 83 -10.45 11.98 -5.68
N TYR A 84 -9.77 12.52 -6.69
CA TYR A 84 -9.44 13.96 -6.74
C TYR A 84 -10.68 14.84 -6.71
N LYS A 85 -11.72 14.52 -7.49
CA LYS A 85 -12.98 15.26 -7.50
C LYS A 85 -13.68 15.25 -6.14
N ALA A 86 -13.65 14.11 -5.42
CA ALA A 86 -14.19 14.04 -4.07
C ALA A 86 -13.38 14.88 -3.07
N LEU A 87 -12.05 14.89 -3.18
CA LEU A 87 -11.18 15.71 -2.34
C LEU A 87 -11.40 17.22 -2.51
N ILE A 88 -11.78 17.68 -3.69
CA ILE A 88 -12.09 19.10 -3.96
C ILE A 88 -13.58 19.43 -3.84
N GLY A 89 -14.43 18.48 -3.42
CA GLY A 89 -15.86 18.69 -3.18
C GLY A 89 -16.75 18.65 -4.43
N GLU A 90 -16.25 18.15 -5.56
CA GLU A 90 -17.00 17.96 -6.79
C GLU A 90 -17.75 16.62 -6.87
N LYS A 91 -17.45 15.69 -5.98
CA LYS A 91 -18.13 14.40 -5.81
C LYS A 91 -18.40 14.11 -4.35
N ASP A 92 -19.43 13.30 -4.09
CA ASP A 92 -19.77 12.85 -2.75
C ASP A 92 -19.05 11.56 -2.42
N TRP A 93 -18.49 11.44 -1.22
CA TRP A 93 -17.86 10.20 -0.73
C TRP A 93 -18.86 9.04 -0.55
N THR A 94 -20.15 9.30 -0.62
CA THR A 94 -21.21 8.29 -0.63
C THR A 94 -21.57 7.80 -2.03
N ASP A 95 -20.92 8.30 -3.08
CA ASP A 95 -21.10 7.79 -4.44
C ASP A 95 -20.76 6.29 -4.53
N PRO A 96 -21.49 5.50 -5.34
CA PRO A 96 -21.37 4.03 -5.38
C PRO A 96 -19.96 3.50 -5.59
N GLU A 97 -19.13 4.21 -6.34
CA GLU A 97 -17.75 3.79 -6.60
C GLU A 97 -16.86 3.87 -5.35
N PHE A 98 -17.11 4.82 -4.44
CA PHE A 98 -16.35 4.89 -3.19
C PHE A 98 -16.88 3.89 -2.17
N VAL A 99 -18.20 3.74 -2.07
CA VAL A 99 -18.83 2.72 -1.22
C VAL A 99 -18.36 1.32 -1.65
N GLY A 100 -18.39 1.01 -2.96
CA GLY A 100 -17.92 -0.27 -3.47
C GLY A 100 -16.43 -0.54 -3.20
N ALA A 101 -15.57 0.48 -3.25
CA ALA A 101 -14.16 0.35 -2.88
C ALA A 101 -13.97 -0.06 -1.41
N ILE A 102 -14.74 0.55 -0.50
CA ILE A 102 -14.67 0.25 0.93
C ILE A 102 -15.30 -1.11 1.25
N GLU A 103 -16.40 -1.48 0.60
CA GLU A 103 -17.02 -2.80 0.75
C GLU A 103 -16.06 -3.91 0.28
N LEU A 104 -15.35 -3.71 -0.85
CA LEU A 104 -14.35 -4.64 -1.32
C LEU A 104 -13.16 -4.75 -0.37
N LEU A 105 -12.65 -3.62 0.14
CA LEU A 105 -11.59 -3.63 1.15
C LEU A 105 -12.05 -4.40 2.41
N ARG A 106 -13.27 -4.14 2.87
CA ARG A 106 -13.83 -4.86 4.01
C ARG A 106 -13.88 -6.38 3.74
N LYS A 107 -14.36 -6.80 2.56
CA LYS A 107 -14.39 -8.22 2.15
C LYS A 107 -12.98 -8.82 2.23
N HIS A 108 -12.00 -8.24 1.57
CA HIS A 108 -10.63 -8.78 1.52
C HIS A 108 -9.94 -8.76 2.88
N MET A 109 -10.18 -7.74 3.70
CA MET A 109 -9.52 -7.57 4.98
C MET A 109 -10.18 -8.40 6.10
N VAL A 110 -11.52 -8.37 6.17
CA VAL A 110 -12.28 -8.96 7.27
C VAL A 110 -12.71 -10.38 6.94
N ASP A 111 -13.37 -10.56 5.79
CA ASP A 111 -13.99 -11.83 5.45
C ASP A 111 -12.96 -12.82 4.89
N ASP A 112 -12.04 -12.34 4.04
CA ASP A 112 -11.02 -13.16 3.38
C ASP A 112 -9.68 -13.23 4.14
N GLY A 113 -9.40 -12.28 5.03
CA GLY A 113 -8.19 -12.24 5.85
C GLY A 113 -6.89 -12.08 5.05
N TYR A 114 -6.89 -11.25 4.00
CA TYR A 114 -5.73 -11.12 3.11
C TYR A 114 -4.50 -10.53 3.81
N TRP A 115 -4.68 -9.62 4.77
CA TRP A 115 -3.56 -9.04 5.52
C TRP A 115 -3.29 -9.83 6.79
N SER A 116 -2.11 -10.47 6.83
CA SER A 116 -1.62 -11.25 7.97
C SER A 116 -2.57 -12.35 8.48
N GLY A 117 -3.50 -12.79 7.64
CA GLY A 117 -4.43 -13.89 7.87
C GLY A 117 -5.67 -13.54 8.70
N SER A 118 -5.64 -12.47 9.49
CA SER A 118 -6.79 -12.00 10.28
C SER A 118 -6.62 -10.55 10.73
N LEU A 119 -7.74 -9.90 11.12
CA LEU A 119 -7.69 -8.57 11.74
C LEU A 119 -6.92 -8.57 13.06
N GLU A 120 -7.04 -9.63 13.87
CA GLU A 120 -6.31 -9.75 15.13
C GLU A 120 -4.80 -9.70 14.90
N ASN A 121 -4.29 -10.51 13.98
CA ASN A 121 -2.88 -10.50 13.61
C ASN A 121 -2.46 -9.17 13.00
N TYR A 122 -3.26 -8.60 12.09
CA TYR A 122 -3.00 -7.31 11.48
C TYR A 122 -2.79 -6.20 12.51
N TYR A 123 -3.61 -6.14 13.55
CA TYR A 123 -3.48 -5.15 14.62
C TYR A 123 -2.40 -5.52 15.67
N ALA A 124 -1.92 -6.75 15.69
CA ALA A 124 -0.87 -7.20 16.60
C ALA A 124 0.56 -7.03 16.04
N LEU A 125 0.72 -7.09 14.70
CA LEU A 125 2.05 -7.04 14.07
C LEU A 125 2.56 -5.61 13.92
N GLY A 126 3.83 -5.42 14.30
CA GLY A 126 4.58 -4.20 14.11
C GLY A 126 5.47 -4.24 12.86
N TRP A 127 6.25 -3.17 12.66
CA TRP A 127 7.12 -2.99 11.50
C TRP A 127 8.07 -4.17 11.27
N ASP A 128 8.79 -4.59 12.29
CA ASP A 128 9.78 -5.67 12.15
C ASP A 128 9.11 -7.03 11.92
N ASP A 129 7.94 -7.26 12.54
CA ASP A 129 7.21 -8.52 12.44
C ASP A 129 6.72 -8.80 11.02
N PHE A 130 6.08 -7.83 10.38
CA PHE A 130 5.57 -8.04 9.03
C PHE A 130 6.67 -8.07 7.97
N HIS A 131 7.80 -7.36 8.15
CA HIS A 131 8.97 -7.51 7.29
C HIS A 131 9.59 -8.90 7.43
N ALA A 132 9.73 -9.41 8.66
CA ALA A 132 10.20 -10.77 8.91
C ALA A 132 9.25 -11.83 8.32
N MET A 133 7.92 -11.61 8.43
CA MET A 133 6.92 -12.50 7.81
C MET A 133 7.10 -12.56 6.28
N PHE A 134 7.32 -11.44 5.62
CA PHE A 134 7.54 -11.40 4.18
C PHE A 134 8.86 -12.08 3.78
N ALA A 135 9.95 -11.75 4.45
CA ALA A 135 11.26 -12.30 4.16
C ALA A 135 11.37 -13.82 4.41
N SER A 136 10.61 -14.35 5.37
CA SER A 136 10.59 -15.79 5.72
C SER A 136 9.57 -16.63 4.93
N ARG A 137 8.96 -16.09 3.88
CA ARG A 137 7.86 -16.73 3.12
C ARG A 137 6.60 -17.00 3.96
N GLY A 138 6.42 -16.33 5.11
CA GLY A 138 5.18 -16.38 5.89
C GLY A 138 4.02 -15.66 5.19
N ALA A 139 4.34 -14.74 4.26
CA ALA A 139 3.42 -14.13 3.31
C ALA A 139 4.10 -14.03 1.94
N ALA A 140 3.31 -14.09 0.87
CA ALA A 140 3.82 -14.04 -0.49
C ALA A 140 4.01 -12.61 -1.02
N MET A 141 3.26 -11.65 -0.48
CA MET A 141 3.23 -10.25 -0.91
C MET A 141 3.24 -9.30 0.30
N MET A 142 3.48 -8.01 0.03
CA MET A 142 3.36 -6.93 1.00
C MET A 142 2.87 -5.66 0.31
N THR A 143 1.85 -4.99 0.87
CA THR A 143 1.35 -3.71 0.36
C THR A 143 1.89 -2.58 1.22
N ILE A 144 2.79 -1.77 0.66
CA ILE A 144 3.46 -0.69 1.39
C ILE A 144 4.00 0.33 0.38
N GLY A 145 4.66 1.37 0.84
CA GLY A 145 5.30 2.34 -0.04
C GLY A 145 6.79 2.10 -0.29
N THR A 146 7.33 2.78 -1.28
CA THR A 146 8.73 2.66 -1.72
C THR A 146 9.78 2.98 -0.66
N TRP A 147 9.38 3.66 0.43
CA TRP A 147 10.25 3.90 1.60
C TRP A 147 10.74 2.63 2.30
N THR A 148 10.08 1.48 2.05
CA THR A 148 10.42 0.19 2.66
C THR A 148 11.56 -0.56 1.96
N PHE A 149 12.00 -0.14 0.77
CA PHE A 149 13.00 -0.89 -0.01
C PHE A 149 14.26 -1.24 0.78
N GLY A 150 14.75 -0.31 1.61
CA GLY A 150 15.91 -0.58 2.47
C GLY A 150 15.66 -1.67 3.50
N ALA A 151 14.50 -1.66 4.17
CA ALA A 151 14.13 -2.68 5.16
C ALA A 151 13.86 -4.04 4.48
N THR A 152 13.21 -4.04 3.31
CA THR A 152 12.97 -5.25 2.53
C THR A 152 14.30 -5.86 2.06
N ALA A 153 15.21 -5.07 1.50
CA ALA A 153 16.53 -5.54 1.08
C ALA A 153 17.33 -6.12 2.25
N ALA A 154 17.27 -5.50 3.43
CA ALA A 154 17.93 -6.01 4.63
C ALA A 154 17.31 -7.34 5.09
N GLY A 155 15.98 -7.49 5.03
CA GLY A 155 15.29 -8.75 5.37
C GLY A 155 15.65 -9.92 4.45
N PHE A 156 15.98 -9.64 3.18
CA PHE A 156 16.35 -10.65 2.18
C PHE A 156 17.87 -10.84 2.04
N ALA A 157 18.71 -10.12 2.82
CA ALA A 157 20.17 -10.12 2.63
C ALA A 157 20.83 -11.50 2.75
N ASP A 158 20.30 -12.37 3.63
CA ASP A 158 20.79 -13.73 3.85
C ASP A 158 19.92 -14.80 3.16
N SER A 159 18.95 -14.39 2.35
CA SER A 159 18.05 -15.28 1.61
C SER A 159 18.56 -15.50 0.19
N SER A 160 18.24 -16.67 -0.37
CA SER A 160 18.39 -16.92 -1.82
C SER A 160 17.20 -16.39 -2.63
N ASP A 161 16.15 -15.92 -1.95
CA ASP A 161 14.97 -15.37 -2.61
C ASP A 161 15.24 -13.97 -3.12
N GLU A 162 14.66 -13.68 -4.28
CA GLU A 162 14.53 -12.34 -4.84
C GLU A 162 13.13 -11.79 -4.59
N TRP A 163 13.03 -10.49 -4.44
CA TRP A 163 11.77 -9.75 -4.39
C TRP A 163 11.71 -8.70 -5.50
N ASP A 164 10.51 -8.31 -5.87
CA ASP A 164 10.26 -7.28 -6.86
C ASP A 164 8.97 -6.53 -6.50
N TRP A 165 8.58 -5.52 -7.25
CA TRP A 165 7.40 -4.71 -6.98
C TRP A 165 6.57 -4.48 -8.25
N ALA A 166 5.29 -4.21 -8.04
CA ALA A 166 4.34 -3.87 -9.08
C ALA A 166 3.36 -2.80 -8.60
N PRO A 167 2.65 -2.10 -9.50
CA PRO A 167 1.51 -1.31 -9.12
C PRO A 167 0.42 -2.22 -8.52
N PHE A 168 -0.42 -1.66 -7.64
CA PHE A 168 -1.57 -2.38 -7.13
C PHE A 168 -2.58 -2.63 -8.28
N PRO A 169 -3.25 -3.80 -8.34
CA PRO A 169 -4.13 -4.13 -9.46
C PRO A 169 -5.36 -3.21 -9.54
N VAL A 170 -5.95 -3.12 -10.72
CA VAL A 170 -7.25 -2.48 -10.91
C VAL A 170 -8.33 -3.33 -10.27
N LEU A 171 -9.14 -2.73 -9.41
CA LEU A 171 -10.13 -3.43 -8.60
C LEU A 171 -11.57 -3.34 -9.14
N ARG A 172 -11.76 -2.83 -10.34
CA ARG A 172 -13.07 -2.75 -10.99
C ARG A 172 -12.94 -2.99 -12.48
N ASP A 173 -13.85 -3.79 -13.04
CA ASP A 173 -13.92 -4.04 -14.47
C ASP A 173 -14.09 -2.72 -15.27
N GLY A 174 -13.34 -2.60 -16.36
CA GLY A 174 -13.32 -1.40 -17.19
C GLY A 174 -12.61 -0.19 -16.53
N GLY A 175 -11.88 -0.42 -15.44
CA GLY A 175 -10.99 0.58 -14.85
C GLY A 175 -9.80 0.90 -15.76
N ALA A 176 -9.06 1.96 -15.41
CA ALA A 176 -7.79 2.27 -16.07
C ALA A 176 -6.74 1.19 -15.77
N ASP A 177 -5.68 1.14 -16.56
CA ASP A 177 -4.55 0.25 -16.29
C ASP A 177 -3.97 0.46 -14.88
N PRO A 178 -3.35 -0.57 -14.26
CA PRO A 178 -2.68 -0.43 -12.99
C PRO A 178 -1.66 0.70 -13.02
N ALA A 179 -1.68 1.55 -12.00
CA ALA A 179 -0.83 2.73 -11.93
C ALA A 179 -0.17 2.86 -10.55
N TYR A 180 1.03 3.46 -10.55
CA TYR A 180 1.68 3.84 -9.30
C TYR A 180 1.01 5.08 -8.71
N LEU A 181 0.63 5.01 -7.44
CA LEU A 181 0.08 6.14 -6.69
C LEU A 181 1.24 6.97 -6.15
N LEU A 182 1.62 8.02 -6.88
CA LEU A 182 2.71 8.89 -6.51
C LEU A 182 2.29 9.89 -5.43
N ALA A 183 3.13 10.07 -4.43
CA ALA A 183 2.97 11.05 -3.38
C ALA A 183 4.27 11.81 -3.14
N LEU A 184 4.12 13.08 -2.74
CA LEU A 184 5.18 13.77 -2.02
C LEU A 184 5.11 13.26 -0.59
N GLY A 185 6.11 12.49 -0.17
CA GLY A 185 6.18 11.92 1.17
C GLY A 185 6.53 12.98 2.22
N THR A 186 7.52 12.72 3.04
CA THR A 186 7.93 13.65 4.10
C THR A 186 8.24 15.05 3.54
N THR A 187 7.65 16.08 4.15
CA THR A 187 7.94 17.47 3.85
C THR A 187 8.66 18.15 5.02
N MET A 188 9.43 19.18 4.73
CA MET A 188 10.10 20.01 5.72
C MET A 188 9.52 21.42 5.68
N SER A 189 9.26 21.99 6.85
CA SER A 189 8.80 23.37 7.02
C SER A 189 9.56 24.01 8.18
N ILE A 190 9.75 25.32 8.10
CA ILE A 190 10.31 26.09 9.21
C ILE A 190 9.16 26.51 10.12
N ASN A 191 9.29 26.22 11.41
CA ASN A 191 8.30 26.69 12.39
C ASN A 191 8.33 28.22 12.46
N ALA A 192 7.18 28.86 12.23
CA ALA A 192 7.05 30.33 12.28
C ALA A 192 7.43 30.92 13.64
N SER A 193 7.39 30.13 14.72
CA SER A 193 7.81 30.53 16.07
C SER A 193 9.25 30.16 16.39
N SER A 194 10.06 29.77 15.40
CA SER A 194 11.48 29.46 15.63
C SER A 194 12.22 30.70 16.11
N ALA A 195 13.06 30.52 17.12
CA ALA A 195 13.97 31.60 17.60
C ALA A 195 15.12 31.87 16.61
N ASN A 196 15.41 30.93 15.71
CA ASN A 196 16.49 31.03 14.72
C ASN A 196 16.02 30.54 13.34
N PRO A 197 15.08 31.24 12.67
CA PRO A 197 14.52 30.80 11.38
C PRO A 197 15.58 30.70 10.29
N ASP A 198 16.55 31.61 10.24
CA ASP A 198 17.62 31.60 9.22
C ASP A 198 18.59 30.43 9.38
N ALA A 199 18.77 29.91 10.61
CA ALA A 199 19.58 28.71 10.84
C ALA A 199 18.79 27.39 10.53
N ALA A 200 17.47 27.48 10.43
CA ALA A 200 16.59 26.36 10.11
C ALA A 200 16.33 26.24 8.58
N ALA A 201 16.59 27.31 7.82
CA ALA A 201 16.46 27.35 6.37
C ALA A 201 17.70 26.78 5.68
#